data_d090e28aa8b2d71c2f150fe548645961
#
_entry.id   d090e28aa8b2d71c2f150fe548645961
#
_cell.length_a   1.000
_cell.length_b   1.000
_cell.length_c   1.000
_cell.angle_alpha   90.00
_cell.angle_beta   90.00
_cell.angle_gamma   90.00
#
_symmetry.space_group_name_H-M   'P 1'
#
loop_
_entity.id
_entity.type
_entity.pdbx_description
1 polymer ?
#
loop_
_entity_poly.entity_id
_entity_poly.type
_entity_poly.pdbx_seq_one_letter_code
_entity_poly.pdbx_strand_id
1 'polypeptide(L)'
;MEFVTGGTGLVGRYLVAELLAGGREVRLLCRPQSDRKALLRFLDHRGLDDQRVEWCEGDLLDGSFMEEAIAGCSRVYHLAAVVSFHPKDAQHMMRVNRDATRILVNAMLHVGVEELVHLSSVAALGRVTGEPVHEEVPFESGPNVTAYAHSKFESELEVWRGQEEGLKVLTLNPTVILGAGDFNRSSSALFAMVYKGLKWHPTGSNGFVAAHDVARACHVLGDQKCWGKRYLLNAENRSYQSVFDQMADDFKVPRPSRPVKPWMMGAVWRLS
;
A
#
# COMPACT_ATOMS: atom_id res chain seq x y z
N MET A 1 -16.08 -15.52 -2.38
CA MET A 1 -14.91 -15.14 -3.22
C MET A 1 -14.56 -13.71 -2.92
N GLU A 2 -13.32 -13.42 -2.55
CA GLU A 2 -12.79 -12.07 -2.30
C GLU A 2 -11.87 -11.67 -3.47
N PHE A 3 -12.06 -10.48 -4.06
CA PHE A 3 -11.19 -10.02 -5.13
C PHE A 3 -10.05 -9.16 -4.57
N VAL A 4 -8.80 -9.43 -4.97
CA VAL A 4 -7.63 -8.72 -4.45
C VAL A 4 -6.79 -8.16 -5.59
N THR A 5 -6.57 -6.85 -5.61
CA THR A 5 -5.55 -6.23 -6.45
C THR A 5 -4.26 -6.00 -5.66
N GLY A 6 -3.11 -6.11 -6.29
CA GLY A 6 -1.82 -5.90 -5.62
C GLY A 6 -1.42 -7.01 -4.66
N GLY A 7 -2.04 -8.20 -4.72
CA GLY A 7 -1.78 -9.31 -3.80
C GLY A 7 -0.37 -9.89 -3.85
N THR A 8 0.38 -9.71 -4.92
CA THR A 8 1.80 -10.09 -4.98
C THR A 8 2.75 -9.04 -4.35
N GLY A 9 2.21 -7.87 -3.95
CA GLY A 9 2.95 -6.81 -3.30
C GLY A 9 3.28 -7.06 -1.83
N LEU A 10 3.92 -6.07 -1.17
CA LEU A 10 4.35 -6.19 0.23
C LEU A 10 3.17 -6.50 1.17
N VAL A 11 2.15 -5.65 1.22
CA VAL A 11 0.97 -5.87 2.08
C VAL A 11 0.09 -6.99 1.53
N GLY A 12 -0.06 -7.04 0.19
CA GLY A 12 -0.97 -7.98 -0.47
C GLY A 12 -0.69 -9.43 -0.15
N ARG A 13 0.58 -9.86 -0.06
CA ARG A 13 0.92 -11.24 0.30
C ARG A 13 0.48 -11.62 1.72
N TYR A 14 0.58 -10.67 2.67
CA TYR A 14 0.08 -10.89 4.03
C TYR A 14 -1.45 -10.93 4.05
N LEU A 15 -2.12 -10.06 3.28
CA LEU A 15 -3.58 -10.08 3.18
C LEU A 15 -4.10 -11.39 2.57
N VAL A 16 -3.49 -11.86 1.47
CA VAL A 16 -3.86 -13.16 0.88
C VAL A 16 -3.69 -14.28 1.90
N ALA A 17 -2.59 -14.28 2.65
CA ALA A 17 -2.38 -15.27 3.72
C ALA A 17 -3.45 -15.18 4.83
N GLU A 18 -3.81 -13.98 5.29
CA GLU A 18 -4.87 -13.77 6.29
C GLU A 18 -6.23 -14.27 5.79
N LEU A 19 -6.60 -13.96 4.53
CA LEU A 19 -7.85 -14.41 3.93
C LEU A 19 -7.91 -15.93 3.81
N LEU A 20 -6.84 -16.57 3.33
CA LEU A 20 -6.74 -18.03 3.21
C LEU A 20 -6.79 -18.72 4.57
N ALA A 21 -6.09 -18.18 5.59
CA ALA A 21 -6.15 -18.69 6.96
C ALA A 21 -7.57 -18.58 7.55
N GLY A 22 -8.31 -17.51 7.19
CA GLY A 22 -9.74 -17.35 7.51
C GLY A 22 -10.69 -18.20 6.69
N GLY A 23 -10.20 -19.12 5.84
CA GLY A 23 -11.03 -20.01 5.02
C GLY A 23 -11.63 -19.36 3.78
N ARG A 24 -11.21 -18.14 3.40
CA ARG A 24 -11.74 -17.42 2.25
C ARG A 24 -11.15 -17.94 0.94
N GLU A 25 -11.91 -17.82 -0.13
CA GLU A 25 -11.44 -17.98 -1.51
C GLU A 25 -11.05 -16.62 -2.07
N VAL A 26 -9.93 -16.55 -2.75
CA VAL A 26 -9.33 -15.30 -3.24
C VAL A 26 -9.17 -15.36 -4.75
N ARG A 27 -9.80 -14.42 -5.47
CA ARG A 27 -9.47 -14.13 -6.87
C ARG A 27 -8.45 -13.01 -6.90
N LEU A 28 -7.27 -13.29 -7.42
CA LEU A 28 -6.10 -12.42 -7.33
C LEU A 28 -5.75 -11.84 -8.70
N LEU A 29 -5.96 -10.53 -8.86
CA LEU A 29 -5.51 -9.82 -10.06
C LEU A 29 -3.99 -9.79 -10.12
N CYS A 30 -3.44 -10.25 -11.22
CA CYS A 30 -2.01 -10.20 -11.49
C CYS A 30 -1.74 -9.78 -12.94
N ARG A 31 -0.61 -9.11 -13.14
CA ARG A 31 -0.08 -8.82 -14.47
C ARG A 31 0.82 -9.99 -14.93
N PRO A 32 1.10 -10.16 -16.24
CA PRO A 32 2.02 -11.20 -16.72
C PRO A 32 3.37 -11.22 -16.00
N GLN A 33 3.90 -10.05 -15.67
CA GLN A 33 5.18 -9.88 -14.98
C GLN A 33 5.10 -9.97 -13.44
N SER A 34 3.95 -10.26 -12.86
CA SER A 34 3.81 -10.40 -11.40
C SER A 34 4.57 -11.60 -10.87
N ASP A 35 5.30 -11.44 -9.78
CA ASP A 35 6.04 -12.55 -9.16
C ASP A 35 5.11 -13.48 -8.35
N ARG A 36 4.39 -14.33 -9.09
CA ARG A 36 3.50 -15.35 -8.50
C ARG A 36 4.29 -16.34 -7.64
N LYS A 37 5.51 -16.68 -8.05
CA LYS A 37 6.35 -17.65 -7.33
C LYS A 37 6.75 -17.13 -5.94
N ALA A 38 6.98 -15.82 -5.80
CA ALA A 38 7.28 -15.24 -4.49
C ALA A 38 6.08 -15.31 -3.55
N LEU A 39 4.86 -15.12 -4.04
CA LEU A 39 3.65 -15.29 -3.24
C LEU A 39 3.46 -16.76 -2.84
N LEU A 40 3.58 -17.70 -3.77
CA LEU A 40 3.43 -19.13 -3.49
C LEU A 40 4.42 -19.61 -2.42
N ARG A 41 5.71 -19.25 -2.54
CA ARG A 41 6.70 -19.52 -1.49
C ARG A 41 6.35 -18.91 -0.14
N PHE A 42 5.79 -17.70 -0.15
CA PHE A 42 5.39 -17.01 1.07
C PHE A 42 4.21 -17.72 1.77
N LEU A 43 3.25 -18.26 1.00
CA LEU A 43 2.14 -19.06 1.51
C LEU A 43 2.62 -20.41 2.04
N ASP A 44 3.44 -21.12 1.28
CA ASP A 44 4.04 -22.40 1.64
C ASP A 44 4.79 -22.34 2.99
N HIS A 45 5.64 -21.31 3.17
CA HIS A 45 6.32 -21.08 4.46
C HIS A 45 5.38 -20.84 5.65
N ARG A 46 4.11 -20.58 5.40
CA ARG A 46 3.06 -20.44 6.43
C ARG A 46 2.15 -21.66 6.53
N GLY A 47 2.45 -22.71 5.78
CA GLY A 47 1.60 -23.90 5.72
C GLY A 47 0.22 -23.62 5.11
N LEU A 48 0.10 -22.62 4.24
CA LEU A 48 -1.14 -22.26 3.57
C LEU A 48 -1.16 -22.81 2.16
N ASP A 49 -2.25 -23.48 1.82
CA ASP A 49 -2.52 -24.02 0.50
C ASP A 49 -3.00 -22.91 -0.46
N ASP A 50 -2.53 -22.94 -1.70
CA ASP A 50 -2.92 -22.01 -2.76
C ASP A 50 -4.12 -22.51 -3.60
N GLN A 51 -4.70 -23.67 -3.31
CA GLN A 51 -5.86 -24.23 -4.03
C GLN A 51 -7.08 -23.29 -4.02
N ARG A 52 -7.16 -22.38 -3.03
CA ARG A 52 -8.19 -21.38 -2.92
C ARG A 52 -7.80 -20.02 -3.53
N VAL A 53 -6.72 -19.97 -4.31
CA VAL A 53 -6.29 -18.78 -5.04
C VAL A 53 -6.60 -18.96 -6.52
N GLU A 54 -7.58 -18.22 -7.01
CA GLU A 54 -7.87 -18.09 -8.45
C GLU A 54 -7.04 -16.95 -9.03
N TRP A 55 -6.16 -17.27 -9.98
CA TRP A 55 -5.34 -16.27 -10.65
C TRP A 55 -6.10 -15.63 -11.81
N CYS A 56 -6.27 -14.32 -11.75
CA CYS A 56 -6.92 -13.51 -12.78
C CYS A 56 -5.86 -12.61 -13.43
N GLU A 57 -5.47 -12.94 -14.68
CA GLU A 57 -4.43 -12.18 -15.38
C GLU A 57 -5.03 -11.12 -16.28
N GLY A 58 -4.68 -9.84 -16.02
CA GLY A 58 -5.17 -8.72 -16.79
C GLY A 58 -4.63 -7.37 -16.32
N ASP A 59 -5.19 -6.31 -16.89
CA ASP A 59 -4.83 -4.92 -16.58
C ASP A 59 -5.97 -4.23 -15.81
N LEU A 60 -5.62 -3.63 -14.67
CA LEU A 60 -6.53 -2.82 -13.86
C LEU A 60 -7.10 -1.60 -14.61
N LEU A 61 -6.45 -1.19 -15.70
CA LEU A 61 -6.89 -0.10 -16.56
C LEU A 61 -7.89 -0.52 -17.65
N ASP A 62 -8.20 -1.81 -17.77
CA ASP A 62 -9.21 -2.34 -18.70
C ASP A 62 -10.55 -2.49 -17.97
N GLY A 63 -11.49 -1.59 -18.26
CA GLY A 63 -12.80 -1.57 -17.58
C GLY A 63 -13.63 -2.82 -17.85
N SER A 64 -13.70 -3.28 -19.09
CA SER A 64 -14.48 -4.48 -19.45
C SER A 64 -13.93 -5.73 -18.78
N PHE A 65 -12.60 -5.87 -18.77
CA PHE A 65 -11.93 -6.93 -18.03
C PHE A 65 -12.22 -6.85 -16.53
N MET A 66 -12.21 -5.64 -15.94
CA MET A 66 -12.48 -5.47 -14.51
C MET A 66 -13.90 -5.87 -14.12
N GLU A 67 -14.90 -5.56 -14.95
CA GLU A 67 -16.30 -5.98 -14.73
C GLU A 67 -16.41 -7.52 -14.70
N GLU A 68 -15.78 -8.21 -15.66
CA GLU A 68 -15.74 -9.67 -15.69
C GLU A 68 -14.97 -10.25 -14.50
N ALA A 69 -13.84 -9.66 -14.16
CA ALA A 69 -12.94 -10.15 -13.12
C ALA A 69 -13.53 -10.08 -11.71
N ILE A 70 -14.33 -9.05 -11.41
CA ILE A 70 -14.93 -8.87 -10.08
C ILE A 70 -16.33 -9.49 -9.98
N ALA A 71 -16.94 -9.90 -11.07
CA ALA A 71 -18.28 -10.48 -11.08
C ALA A 71 -18.37 -11.68 -10.13
N GLY A 72 -19.40 -11.70 -9.28
CA GLY A 72 -19.64 -12.75 -8.29
C GLY A 72 -18.74 -12.70 -7.06
N CYS A 73 -17.86 -11.71 -6.94
CA CYS A 73 -17.11 -11.49 -5.71
C CYS A 73 -17.97 -10.76 -4.66
N SER A 74 -17.74 -11.07 -3.40
CA SER A 74 -18.46 -10.45 -2.27
C SER A 74 -17.81 -9.13 -1.84
N ARG A 75 -16.50 -9.01 -1.99
CA ARG A 75 -15.70 -7.86 -1.56
C ARG A 75 -14.48 -7.69 -2.43
N VAL A 76 -14.09 -6.44 -2.61
CA VAL A 76 -12.84 -6.05 -3.27
C VAL A 76 -11.85 -5.45 -2.27
N TYR A 77 -10.61 -5.96 -2.29
CA TYR A 77 -9.47 -5.38 -1.61
C TYR A 77 -8.57 -4.71 -2.64
N HIS A 78 -8.55 -3.38 -2.65
CA HIS A 78 -7.77 -2.61 -3.61
C HIS A 78 -6.46 -2.12 -3.00
N LEU A 79 -5.38 -2.93 -3.19
CA LEU A 79 -4.05 -2.64 -2.68
C LEU A 79 -3.05 -2.28 -3.78
N ALA A 80 -3.44 -2.42 -5.04
CA ALA A 80 -2.56 -2.09 -6.15
C ALA A 80 -2.29 -0.58 -6.19
N ALA A 81 -1.02 -0.21 -6.18
CA ALA A 81 -0.57 1.15 -6.37
C ALA A 81 0.88 1.18 -6.88
N VAL A 82 1.25 2.25 -7.55
CA VAL A 82 2.64 2.60 -7.86
C VAL A 82 3.12 3.60 -6.82
N VAL A 83 4.27 3.31 -6.23
CA VAL A 83 4.98 4.18 -5.28
C VAL A 83 6.29 4.62 -5.92
N SER A 84 6.40 5.90 -6.25
CA SER A 84 7.64 6.48 -6.74
C SER A 84 7.77 7.92 -6.24
N PHE A 85 9.02 8.33 -6.01
CA PHE A 85 9.34 9.72 -5.71
C PHE A 85 10.07 10.39 -6.87
N HIS A 86 10.24 9.67 -7.99
CA HIS A 86 10.89 10.23 -9.18
C HIS A 86 9.89 11.07 -9.98
N PRO A 87 10.22 12.32 -10.35
CA PRO A 87 9.28 13.21 -11.07
C PRO A 87 8.76 12.65 -12.39
N LYS A 88 9.57 11.87 -13.10
CA LYS A 88 9.18 11.24 -14.39
C LYS A 88 8.04 10.24 -14.25
N ASP A 89 7.83 9.69 -13.05
CA ASP A 89 6.80 8.68 -12.79
C ASP A 89 5.45 9.33 -12.41
N ALA A 90 5.38 10.65 -12.26
CA ALA A 90 4.17 11.35 -11.80
C ALA A 90 2.93 11.00 -12.64
N GLN A 91 3.05 11.06 -13.98
CA GLN A 91 1.94 10.74 -14.87
C GLN A 91 1.54 9.25 -14.77
N HIS A 92 2.53 8.35 -14.69
CA HIS A 92 2.28 6.93 -14.52
C HIS A 92 1.59 6.63 -13.18
N MET A 93 2.01 7.27 -12.08
CA MET A 93 1.35 7.16 -10.78
C MET A 93 -0.10 7.63 -10.84
N MET A 94 -0.39 8.78 -11.46
CA MET A 94 -1.76 9.25 -11.63
C MET A 94 -2.61 8.23 -12.39
N ARG A 95 -2.08 7.69 -13.48
CA ARG A 95 -2.79 6.68 -14.28
C ARG A 95 -3.08 5.41 -13.48
N VAL A 96 -2.10 4.88 -12.76
CA VAL A 96 -2.27 3.62 -12.03
C VAL A 96 -2.99 3.82 -10.70
N ASN A 97 -2.74 4.90 -9.96
CA ASN A 97 -3.34 5.08 -8.64
C ASN A 97 -4.74 5.68 -8.73
N ARG A 98 -4.94 6.76 -9.53
CA ARG A 98 -6.25 7.41 -9.67
C ARG A 98 -7.13 6.74 -10.73
N ASP A 99 -6.65 6.67 -11.99
CA ASP A 99 -7.53 6.26 -13.10
C ASP A 99 -7.94 4.79 -12.97
N ALA A 100 -7.04 3.91 -12.53
CA ALA A 100 -7.39 2.52 -12.28
C ALA A 100 -8.36 2.36 -11.09
N THR A 101 -8.23 3.18 -10.03
CA THR A 101 -9.22 3.19 -8.93
C THR A 101 -10.60 3.64 -9.44
N ARG A 102 -10.65 4.67 -10.30
CA ARG A 102 -11.89 5.11 -10.94
C ARG A 102 -12.53 4.00 -11.77
N ILE A 103 -11.73 3.29 -12.57
CA ILE A 103 -12.21 2.17 -13.38
C ILE A 103 -12.77 1.06 -12.49
N LEU A 104 -12.04 0.70 -11.44
CA LEU A 104 -12.49 -0.31 -10.48
C LEU A 104 -13.80 0.09 -9.80
N VAL A 105 -13.92 1.33 -9.31
CA VAL A 105 -15.15 1.85 -8.69
C VAL A 105 -16.33 1.78 -9.67
N ASN A 106 -16.13 2.20 -10.92
CA ASN A 106 -17.17 2.12 -11.95
C ASN A 106 -17.58 0.66 -12.23
N ALA A 107 -16.62 -0.25 -12.37
CA ALA A 107 -16.89 -1.67 -12.56
C ALA A 107 -17.68 -2.26 -11.38
N MET A 108 -17.31 -1.94 -10.13
CA MET A 108 -18.02 -2.39 -8.93
C MET A 108 -19.48 -1.92 -8.92
N LEU A 109 -19.73 -0.64 -9.21
CA LEU A 109 -21.08 -0.08 -9.30
C LEU A 109 -21.89 -0.74 -10.41
N HIS A 110 -21.26 -1.01 -11.57
CA HIS A 110 -21.94 -1.63 -12.71
C HIS A 110 -22.37 -3.08 -12.43
N VAL A 111 -21.49 -3.88 -11.84
CA VAL A 111 -21.78 -5.32 -11.60
C VAL A 111 -22.41 -5.60 -10.24
N GLY A 112 -22.61 -4.58 -9.39
CA GLY A 112 -23.27 -4.70 -8.09
C GLY A 112 -22.42 -5.32 -7.00
N VAL A 113 -21.09 -5.22 -7.05
CA VAL A 113 -20.18 -5.58 -5.95
C VAL A 113 -20.01 -4.36 -5.03
N GLU A 114 -20.56 -4.42 -3.82
CA GLU A 114 -20.75 -3.24 -2.98
C GLU A 114 -19.59 -2.96 -2.00
N GLU A 115 -18.84 -3.97 -1.55
CA GLU A 115 -17.87 -3.83 -0.46
C GLU A 115 -16.46 -3.57 -0.98
N LEU A 116 -15.88 -2.41 -0.63
CA LEU A 116 -14.53 -1.99 -1.02
C LEU A 116 -13.65 -1.68 0.19
N VAL A 117 -12.55 -2.40 0.33
CA VAL A 117 -11.44 -2.07 1.25
C VAL A 117 -10.31 -1.47 0.42
N HIS A 118 -10.05 -0.18 0.60
CA HIS A 118 -9.01 0.56 -0.13
C HIS A 118 -7.79 0.83 0.73
N LEU A 119 -6.62 0.38 0.27
CA LEU A 119 -5.35 0.70 0.89
C LEU A 119 -4.78 1.99 0.31
N SER A 120 -4.95 3.08 1.05
CA SER A 120 -4.39 4.38 0.74
C SER A 120 -3.00 4.57 1.38
N SER A 121 -2.74 5.73 1.92
CA SER A 121 -1.49 6.11 2.59
C SER A 121 -1.72 7.31 3.51
N VAL A 122 -0.94 7.43 4.59
CA VAL A 122 -0.86 8.68 5.37
C VAL A 122 -0.50 9.89 4.48
N ALA A 123 0.13 9.65 3.33
CA ALA A 123 0.47 10.70 2.38
C ALA A 123 -0.76 11.39 1.75
N ALA A 124 -1.93 10.75 1.75
CA ALA A 124 -3.19 11.32 1.28
C ALA A 124 -3.90 12.19 2.34
N LEU A 125 -3.39 12.22 3.58
CA LEU A 125 -3.88 13.10 4.64
C LEU A 125 -3.15 14.44 4.62
N GLY A 126 -3.85 15.50 5.07
CA GLY A 126 -3.25 16.81 5.28
C GLY A 126 -2.23 16.82 6.42
N ARG A 127 -1.54 17.95 6.56
CA ARG A 127 -0.58 18.19 7.64
C ARG A 127 -0.73 19.59 8.16
N VAL A 128 -0.92 19.72 9.48
CA VAL A 128 -0.87 20.98 10.19
C VAL A 128 0.45 21.06 10.96
N THR A 129 1.16 22.18 10.81
CA THR A 129 2.45 22.36 11.50
C THR A 129 2.27 22.35 13.00
N GLY A 130 2.99 21.47 13.69
CA GLY A 130 2.95 21.36 15.15
C GLY A 130 1.86 20.45 15.70
N GLU A 131 1.03 19.87 14.85
CA GLU A 131 -0.03 18.95 15.25
C GLU A 131 0.23 17.52 14.74
N PRO A 132 -0.24 16.49 15.47
CA PRO A 132 -0.24 15.13 14.95
C PRO A 132 -1.14 15.00 13.70
N VAL A 133 -0.72 14.20 12.74
CA VAL A 133 -1.59 13.85 11.60
C VAL A 133 -2.72 12.95 12.09
N HIS A 134 -3.95 13.24 11.68
CA HIS A 134 -5.12 12.41 11.97
C HIS A 134 -6.08 12.41 10.76
N GLU A 135 -7.11 11.60 10.82
CA GLU A 135 -7.98 11.30 9.69
C GLU A 135 -8.77 12.50 9.16
N GLU A 136 -9.04 13.49 10.01
CA GLU A 136 -9.87 14.65 9.68
C GLU A 136 -9.08 15.80 9.06
N VAL A 137 -7.74 15.75 9.07
CA VAL A 137 -6.92 16.83 8.48
C VAL A 137 -7.12 16.86 6.97
N PRO A 138 -7.68 17.97 6.43
CA PRO A 138 -7.92 18.07 4.99
C PRO A 138 -6.60 18.12 4.22
N PHE A 139 -6.57 17.40 3.08
CA PHE A 139 -5.43 17.44 2.19
C PHE A 139 -5.36 18.81 1.50
N GLU A 140 -4.19 19.42 1.52
CA GLU A 140 -3.93 20.69 0.84
C GLU A 140 -2.87 20.47 -0.23
N SER A 141 -3.22 20.80 -1.48
CA SER A 141 -2.25 20.81 -2.58
C SER A 141 -1.28 21.98 -2.45
N GLY A 142 -0.01 21.75 -2.76
CA GLY A 142 0.99 22.81 -2.68
C GLY A 142 2.36 22.37 -3.22
N PRO A 143 3.33 23.28 -3.31
CA PRO A 143 4.64 23.02 -3.93
C PRO A 143 5.47 21.94 -3.19
N ASN A 144 5.14 21.66 -1.93
CA ASN A 144 5.81 20.66 -1.11
C ASN A 144 5.11 19.30 -1.11
N VAL A 145 4.00 19.16 -1.85
CA VAL A 145 3.26 17.90 -1.97
C VAL A 145 3.90 17.04 -3.06
N THR A 146 4.26 15.82 -2.71
CA THR A 146 4.84 14.88 -3.69
C THR A 146 3.78 14.40 -4.69
N ALA A 147 4.21 14.05 -5.91
CA ALA A 147 3.32 13.45 -6.91
C ALA A 147 2.65 12.16 -6.39
N TYR A 148 3.35 11.40 -5.54
CA TYR A 148 2.79 10.23 -4.87
C TYR A 148 1.64 10.62 -3.93
N ALA A 149 1.84 11.61 -3.07
CA ALA A 149 0.80 12.07 -2.14
C ALA A 149 -0.45 12.54 -2.90
N HIS A 150 -0.25 13.35 -3.95
CA HIS A 150 -1.33 13.80 -4.81
C HIS A 150 -2.06 12.63 -5.47
N SER A 151 -1.35 11.64 -6.02
CA SER A 151 -1.97 10.49 -6.67
C SER A 151 -2.78 9.62 -5.69
N LYS A 152 -2.36 9.49 -4.43
CA LYS A 152 -3.12 8.76 -3.40
C LYS A 152 -4.34 9.53 -2.93
N PHE A 153 -4.24 10.84 -2.79
CA PHE A 153 -5.39 11.69 -2.48
C PHE A 153 -6.45 11.62 -3.60
N GLU A 154 -6.03 11.78 -4.86
CA GLU A 154 -6.93 11.65 -6.01
C GLU A 154 -7.58 10.26 -6.12
N SER A 155 -6.86 9.21 -5.76
CA SER A 155 -7.40 7.84 -5.64
C SER A 155 -8.49 7.76 -4.56
N GLU A 156 -8.28 8.39 -3.40
CA GLU A 156 -9.31 8.44 -2.35
C GLU A 156 -10.57 9.21 -2.78
N LEU A 157 -10.44 10.27 -3.57
CA LEU A 157 -11.60 11.00 -4.09
C LEU A 157 -12.49 10.09 -4.96
N GLU A 158 -11.90 9.22 -5.78
CA GLU A 158 -12.66 8.23 -6.56
C GLU A 158 -13.35 7.19 -5.66
N VAL A 159 -12.69 6.79 -4.58
CA VAL A 159 -13.25 5.86 -3.59
C VAL A 159 -14.43 6.50 -2.85
N TRP A 160 -14.30 7.77 -2.41
CA TRP A 160 -15.38 8.52 -1.76
C TRP A 160 -16.53 8.81 -2.72
N ARG A 161 -16.25 9.09 -4.00
CA ARG A 161 -17.27 9.17 -5.03
C ARG A 161 -18.08 7.86 -5.10
N GLY A 162 -17.39 6.72 -5.14
CA GLY A 162 -18.05 5.41 -5.14
C GLY A 162 -18.93 5.19 -3.92
N GLN A 163 -18.54 5.71 -2.75
CA GLN A 163 -19.36 5.66 -1.54
C GLN A 163 -20.64 6.49 -1.68
N GLU A 164 -20.55 7.70 -2.20
CA GLU A 164 -21.73 8.55 -2.47
C GLU A 164 -22.67 7.92 -3.51
N GLU A 165 -22.14 7.09 -4.41
CA GLU A 165 -22.88 6.33 -5.41
C GLU A 165 -23.36 4.95 -4.90
N GLY A 166 -23.12 4.60 -3.64
CA GLY A 166 -23.71 3.44 -2.96
C GLY A 166 -22.76 2.33 -2.54
N LEU A 167 -21.45 2.44 -2.79
CA LEU A 167 -20.49 1.46 -2.29
C LEU A 167 -20.31 1.57 -0.77
N LYS A 168 -20.06 0.44 -0.14
CA LYS A 168 -19.64 0.32 1.26
C LYS A 168 -18.11 0.36 1.30
N VAL A 169 -17.54 1.51 1.67
CA VAL A 169 -16.09 1.76 1.56
C VAL A 169 -15.43 1.80 2.92
N LEU A 170 -14.28 1.15 3.02
CA LEU A 170 -13.31 1.28 4.13
C LEU A 170 -11.97 1.75 3.54
N THR A 171 -11.45 2.88 4.00
CA THR A 171 -10.14 3.40 3.58
C THR A 171 -9.13 3.28 4.71
N LEU A 172 -7.94 2.75 4.41
CA LEU A 172 -6.84 2.58 5.35
C LEU A 172 -5.64 3.41 4.91
N ASN A 173 -5.14 4.26 5.82
CA ASN A 173 -4.04 5.19 5.57
C ASN A 173 -2.81 4.79 6.40
N PRO A 174 -2.03 3.78 5.99
CA PRO A 174 -0.85 3.37 6.73
C PRO A 174 0.27 4.43 6.66
N THR A 175 1.04 4.51 7.73
CA THR A 175 2.33 5.20 7.78
C THR A 175 3.39 4.41 7.00
N VAL A 176 4.69 4.56 7.29
CA VAL A 176 5.72 3.76 6.59
C VAL A 176 5.57 2.28 6.94
N ILE A 177 5.25 1.49 5.93
CA ILE A 177 5.02 0.06 6.11
C ILE A 177 6.35 -0.67 6.08
N LEU A 178 6.67 -1.44 7.12
CA LEU A 178 7.85 -2.30 7.19
C LEU A 178 7.45 -3.78 7.11
N GLY A 179 8.23 -4.57 6.36
CA GLY A 179 7.97 -6.01 6.25
C GLY A 179 8.88 -6.72 5.25
N ALA A 180 8.88 -8.04 5.33
CA ALA A 180 9.59 -8.89 4.39
C ALA A 180 8.86 -8.90 3.04
N GLY A 181 9.51 -8.35 2.03
CA GLY A 181 8.98 -8.21 0.68
C GLY A 181 10.07 -8.37 -0.39
N ASP A 182 9.90 -7.71 -1.52
CA ASP A 182 10.97 -7.56 -2.51
C ASP A 182 11.97 -6.52 -1.98
N PHE A 183 13.14 -6.98 -1.57
CA PHE A 183 14.19 -6.12 -1.01
C PHE A 183 14.82 -5.14 -2.03
N ASN A 184 14.39 -5.17 -3.29
CA ASN A 184 14.77 -4.18 -4.30
C ASN A 184 13.74 -3.07 -4.46
N ARG A 185 12.59 -3.15 -3.77
CA ARG A 185 11.45 -2.23 -3.96
C ARG A 185 10.84 -1.76 -2.65
N SER A 186 10.19 -0.60 -2.71
CA SER A 186 9.45 -0.01 -1.60
C SER A 186 10.26 0.11 -0.31
N SER A 187 9.60 0.14 0.82
CA SER A 187 10.22 0.18 2.14
C SER A 187 11.03 -1.08 2.50
N SER A 188 10.77 -2.22 1.86
CA SER A 188 11.60 -3.42 2.03
C SER A 188 13.06 -3.20 1.57
N ALA A 189 13.30 -2.28 0.62
CA ALA A 189 14.64 -1.90 0.19
C ALA A 189 15.49 -1.29 1.33
N LEU A 190 14.85 -0.69 2.34
CA LEU A 190 15.56 -0.13 3.52
C LEU A 190 16.36 -1.22 4.24
N PHE A 191 15.77 -2.41 4.40
CA PHE A 191 16.46 -3.56 5.01
C PHE A 191 17.71 -3.96 4.21
N ALA A 192 17.58 -4.03 2.87
CA ALA A 192 18.73 -4.37 2.02
C ALA A 192 19.81 -3.29 2.04
N MET A 193 19.45 -2.01 2.11
CA MET A 193 20.41 -0.91 2.21
C MET A 193 21.20 -0.98 3.52
N VAL A 194 20.52 -1.20 4.65
CA VAL A 194 21.17 -1.34 5.96
C VAL A 194 22.07 -2.58 5.97
N TYR A 195 21.58 -3.72 5.52
CA TYR A 195 22.37 -4.96 5.42
C TYR A 195 23.64 -4.80 4.59
N LYS A 196 23.61 -4.00 3.51
CA LYS A 196 24.77 -3.69 2.66
C LYS A 196 25.69 -2.62 3.26
N GLY A 197 25.46 -2.18 4.49
CA GLY A 197 26.31 -1.22 5.18
C GLY A 197 26.01 0.23 4.85
N LEU A 198 24.74 0.61 4.91
CA LEU A 198 24.31 2.00 4.78
C LEU A 198 25.05 2.88 5.81
N LYS A 199 25.71 3.95 5.34
CA LYS A 199 26.49 4.86 6.19
C LYS A 199 25.72 6.10 6.64
N TRP A 200 24.66 6.45 5.90
CA TRP A 200 23.92 7.69 6.08
C TRP A 200 22.48 7.41 6.51
N HIS A 201 21.93 8.23 7.40
CA HIS A 201 20.52 8.15 7.78
C HIS A 201 19.82 9.50 7.61
N PRO A 202 18.53 9.53 7.21
CA PRO A 202 17.74 10.75 7.24
C PRO A 202 17.61 11.29 8.67
N THR A 203 17.53 12.60 8.80
CA THR A 203 17.13 13.26 10.05
C THR A 203 15.59 13.35 10.11
N GLY A 204 15.04 13.28 11.30
CA GLY A 204 13.60 13.35 11.53
C GLY A 204 12.99 12.00 11.89
N SER A 205 11.68 12.06 12.11
CA SER A 205 10.87 10.93 12.58
C SER A 205 9.72 10.67 11.62
N ASN A 206 9.19 9.45 11.67
CA ASN A 206 7.97 9.07 10.94
C ASN A 206 7.18 8.05 11.76
N GLY A 207 5.92 7.84 11.40
CA GLY A 207 5.16 6.70 11.85
C GLY A 207 5.59 5.44 11.08
N PHE A 208 5.59 4.31 11.77
CA PHE A 208 5.89 3.01 11.19
C PHE A 208 4.83 1.99 11.60
N VAL A 209 4.53 1.06 10.69
CA VAL A 209 3.58 -0.03 10.91
C VAL A 209 4.05 -1.29 10.18
N ALA A 210 3.81 -2.45 10.75
CA ALA A 210 4.20 -3.69 10.10
C ALA A 210 3.21 -4.10 8.98
N ALA A 211 3.72 -4.69 7.89
CA ALA A 211 2.91 -5.09 6.75
C ALA A 211 1.82 -6.11 7.13
N HIS A 212 2.10 -7.00 8.11
CA HIS A 212 1.11 -7.97 8.57
C HIS A 212 -0.01 -7.29 9.37
N ASP A 213 0.28 -6.25 10.16
CA ASP A 213 -0.74 -5.50 10.91
C ASP A 213 -1.66 -4.73 9.95
N VAL A 214 -1.10 -4.14 8.89
CA VAL A 214 -1.90 -3.49 7.83
C VAL A 214 -2.82 -4.50 7.15
N ALA A 215 -2.30 -5.67 6.78
CA ALA A 215 -3.09 -6.73 6.17
C ALA A 215 -4.21 -7.23 7.11
N ARG A 216 -3.89 -7.45 8.37
CA ARG A 216 -4.86 -7.83 9.39
C ARG A 216 -5.92 -6.75 9.60
N ALA A 217 -5.55 -5.47 9.59
CA ALA A 217 -6.50 -4.36 9.67
C ALA A 217 -7.45 -4.36 8.47
N CYS A 218 -6.95 -4.58 7.23
CA CYS A 218 -7.80 -4.74 6.05
C CYS A 218 -8.86 -5.84 6.25
N HIS A 219 -8.44 -7.01 6.72
CA HIS A 219 -9.32 -8.16 6.91
C HIS A 219 -10.31 -7.92 8.07
N VAL A 220 -9.82 -7.60 9.26
CA VAL A 220 -10.65 -7.49 10.48
C VAL A 220 -11.65 -6.36 10.38
N LEU A 221 -11.23 -5.15 9.96
CA LEU A 221 -12.14 -4.00 9.86
C LEU A 221 -13.15 -4.18 8.72
N GLY A 222 -12.75 -4.86 7.64
CA GLY A 222 -13.67 -5.26 6.58
C GLY A 222 -14.73 -6.24 7.08
N ASP A 223 -14.36 -7.26 7.87
CA ASP A 223 -15.30 -8.23 8.44
C ASP A 223 -16.20 -7.60 9.52
N GLN A 224 -15.69 -6.63 10.27
CA GLN A 224 -16.47 -5.82 11.21
C GLN A 224 -17.36 -4.78 10.52
N LYS A 225 -17.30 -4.70 9.18
CA LYS A 225 -18.11 -3.77 8.38
C LYS A 225 -17.94 -2.29 8.80
N CYS A 226 -16.70 -1.89 9.07
CA CYS A 226 -16.36 -0.53 9.47
C CYS A 226 -16.44 0.46 8.27
N TRP A 227 -17.56 0.42 7.54
CA TRP A 227 -17.77 1.20 6.33
C TRP A 227 -17.98 2.70 6.59
N GLY A 228 -17.75 3.51 5.57
CA GLY A 228 -17.93 4.96 5.62
C GLY A 228 -16.85 5.70 6.41
N LYS A 229 -15.71 5.08 6.66
CA LYS A 229 -14.63 5.64 7.47
C LYS A 229 -13.26 5.44 6.84
N ARG A 230 -12.33 6.30 7.21
CA ARG A 230 -10.90 6.06 7.02
C ARG A 230 -10.20 5.91 8.37
N TYR A 231 -9.12 5.15 8.37
CA TYR A 231 -8.32 4.87 9.57
C TYR A 231 -6.84 5.07 9.28
N LEU A 232 -6.19 5.89 10.06
CA LEU A 232 -4.75 6.03 10.08
C LEU A 232 -4.14 4.81 10.79
N LEU A 233 -3.31 4.05 10.08
CA LEU A 233 -2.62 2.89 10.64
C LEU A 233 -1.19 3.26 11.02
N ASN A 234 -0.93 3.36 12.32
CA ASN A 234 0.38 3.66 12.88
C ASN A 234 0.63 2.80 14.11
N ALA A 235 1.74 2.09 14.18
CA ALA A 235 2.11 1.34 15.37
C ALA A 235 2.92 2.23 16.33
N GLU A 236 3.94 2.90 15.83
CA GLU A 236 4.81 3.78 16.63
C GLU A 236 5.45 4.89 15.80
N ASN A 237 5.77 6.00 16.47
CA ASN A 237 6.55 7.08 15.88
C ASN A 237 8.02 6.91 16.30
N ARG A 238 8.92 6.81 15.31
CA ARG A 238 10.37 6.62 15.54
C ARG A 238 11.19 7.51 14.63
N SER A 239 12.42 7.84 15.08
CA SER A 239 13.39 8.44 14.17
C SER A 239 13.89 7.41 13.16
N TYR A 240 14.19 7.85 11.93
CA TYR A 240 14.82 6.96 10.93
C TYR A 240 16.11 6.35 11.45
N GLN A 241 16.91 7.13 12.22
CA GLN A 241 18.12 6.64 12.85
C GLN A 241 17.83 5.45 13.77
N SER A 242 16.87 5.55 14.68
CA SER A 242 16.57 4.47 15.64
C SER A 242 16.09 3.20 14.94
N VAL A 243 15.33 3.33 13.83
CA VAL A 243 14.88 2.18 13.03
C VAL A 243 16.06 1.53 12.32
N PHE A 244 16.95 2.31 11.71
CA PHE A 244 18.13 1.79 11.02
C PHE A 244 19.16 1.20 11.99
N ASP A 245 19.33 1.78 13.16
CA ASP A 245 20.20 1.24 14.22
C ASP A 245 19.70 -0.14 14.65
N GLN A 246 18.40 -0.30 14.85
CA GLN A 246 17.82 -1.59 15.20
C GLN A 246 18.00 -2.62 14.07
N MET A 247 17.71 -2.24 12.81
CA MET A 247 17.96 -3.12 11.65
C MET A 247 19.43 -3.55 11.58
N ALA A 248 20.37 -2.62 11.84
CA ALA A 248 21.79 -2.91 11.81
C ALA A 248 22.21 -3.88 12.93
N ASP A 249 21.67 -3.70 14.14
CA ASP A 249 21.91 -4.60 15.28
C ASP A 249 21.39 -6.01 14.98
N ASP A 250 20.16 -6.13 14.45
CA ASP A 250 19.53 -7.40 14.10
C ASP A 250 20.33 -8.15 13.01
N PHE A 251 20.86 -7.40 12.03
CA PHE A 251 21.73 -7.95 10.99
C PHE A 251 23.21 -8.12 11.41
N LYS A 252 23.58 -7.64 12.59
CA LYS A 252 24.97 -7.65 13.06
C LYS A 252 25.94 -6.90 12.12
N VAL A 253 25.48 -5.76 11.58
CA VAL A 253 26.27 -4.88 10.72
C VAL A 253 26.47 -3.50 11.39
N PRO A 254 27.47 -2.71 10.98
CA PRO A 254 27.70 -1.38 11.55
C PRO A 254 26.47 -0.46 11.37
N ARG A 255 26.10 0.28 12.42
CA ARG A 255 25.01 1.26 12.39
C ARG A 255 25.34 2.44 11.48
N PRO A 256 24.35 2.99 10.74
CA PRO A 256 24.51 4.23 10.02
C PRO A 256 24.80 5.39 10.97
N SER A 257 25.99 6.01 10.84
CA SER A 257 26.46 7.02 11.82
C SER A 257 26.44 8.45 11.29
N ARG A 258 26.10 8.66 10.01
CA ARG A 258 26.19 9.97 9.36
C ARG A 258 24.81 10.52 9.04
N PRO A 259 24.39 11.66 9.66
CA PRO A 259 23.11 12.27 9.29
C PRO A 259 23.20 12.90 7.90
N VAL A 260 22.17 12.69 7.08
CA VAL A 260 22.00 13.38 5.79
C VAL A 260 21.65 14.83 6.06
N LYS A 261 22.50 15.77 5.60
CA LYS A 261 22.22 17.21 5.74
C LYS A 261 21.15 17.63 4.70
N PRO A 262 20.27 18.60 5.02
CA PRO A 262 19.18 19.03 4.11
C PRO A 262 19.65 19.39 2.70
N TRP A 263 20.81 20.03 2.55
CA TRP A 263 21.35 20.39 1.24
C TRP A 263 21.78 19.17 0.39
N MET A 264 22.15 18.06 1.02
CA MET A 264 22.51 16.81 0.32
C MET A 264 21.27 16.15 -0.31
N MET A 265 20.11 16.31 0.31
CA MET A 265 18.84 15.78 -0.24
C MET A 265 18.54 16.38 -1.62
N GLY A 266 18.75 17.69 -1.79
CA GLY A 266 18.57 18.36 -3.09
C GLY A 266 19.55 17.93 -4.17
N ALA A 267 20.77 17.49 -3.81
CA ALA A 267 21.75 16.99 -4.78
C ALA A 267 21.43 15.55 -5.24
N VAL A 268 21.01 14.68 -4.33
CA VAL A 268 20.59 13.30 -4.66
C VAL A 268 19.37 13.32 -5.58
N TRP A 269 18.42 14.22 -5.36
CA TRP A 269 17.22 14.42 -6.19
C TRP A 269 17.51 14.88 -7.64
N ARG A 270 18.67 15.53 -7.87
CA ARG A 270 19.06 16.00 -9.21
C ARG A 270 19.88 14.98 -10.00
N LEU A 271 20.38 13.94 -9.34
CA LEU A 271 21.25 12.93 -9.93
C LEU A 271 20.58 11.54 -10.09
N SER A 272 19.37 11.36 -9.56
CA SER A 272 18.49 10.19 -9.76
C SER A 272 17.46 10.44 -10.85
#